data_8182c58edef54658857069c29e0394ba
#
_entry.id   8182c58edef54658857069c29e0394ba
#
_cell.length_a   1.000
_cell.length_b   1.000
_cell.length_c   1.000
_cell.angle_alpha   90.00
_cell.angle_beta   90.00
_cell.angle_gamma   90.00
#
_symmetry.space_group_name_H-M   'P 1'
#
loop_
_entity.id
_entity.type
_entity.pdbx_description
1 polymer ?
#
loop_
_entity_poly.entity_id
_entity_poly.type
_entity_poly.pdbx_seq_one_letter_code
_entity_poly.pdbx_strand_id
1 'polypeptide(L)'
;LLCVHNFFTIYYACIINLYIFDTMDKIKSIDHQLRATWQAVAKMYNEQAIHHNSTMSTAFVLLNIDKQNGTPSTALGPLMGMEPTSLSRILKTMEDKGAISRKKNPDDGRSVIIKLTDYGKEMRRVSKGHVIKFNETIHEHVSEKDLEGFFKVTSTINKLIADKDIYENIKSKAV
;
A
#
# COMPACT_ATOMS: atom_id res chain seq x y z
N LEU A 1 -18.10 -33.79 -11.29
CA LEU A 1 -19.14 -32.94 -10.66
C LEU A 1 -18.58 -31.62 -10.06
N LEU A 2 -17.31 -31.55 -9.72
CA LEU A 2 -16.70 -30.33 -9.14
C LEU A 2 -16.37 -29.20 -10.18
N CYS A 3 -16.33 -29.50 -11.46
CA CYS A 3 -15.96 -28.51 -12.50
C CYS A 3 -17.15 -27.61 -12.91
N VAL A 4 -18.37 -28.03 -12.73
CA VAL A 4 -19.57 -27.26 -13.13
C VAL A 4 -19.93 -26.19 -12.10
N HIS A 5 -19.62 -26.42 -10.83
CA HIS A 5 -19.91 -25.46 -9.75
C HIS A 5 -19.04 -24.18 -9.86
N ASN A 6 -17.80 -24.32 -10.34
CA ASN A 6 -16.89 -23.17 -10.50
C ASN A 6 -17.26 -22.29 -11.71
N PHE A 7 -17.84 -22.86 -12.77
CA PHE A 7 -18.30 -22.10 -13.94
C PHE A 7 -19.55 -21.25 -13.62
N PHE A 8 -20.49 -21.78 -12.84
CA PHE A 8 -21.67 -21.02 -12.42
C PHE A 8 -21.32 -19.87 -11.51
N THR A 9 -20.38 -20.04 -10.58
CA THR A 9 -19.95 -18.98 -9.65
C THR A 9 -19.24 -17.84 -10.38
N ILE A 10 -18.39 -18.17 -11.36
CA ILE A 10 -17.69 -17.18 -12.20
C ILE A 10 -18.68 -16.47 -13.13
N TYR A 11 -19.64 -17.19 -13.70
CA TYR A 11 -20.67 -16.65 -14.59
C TYR A 11 -21.63 -15.71 -13.84
N TYR A 12 -22.07 -16.07 -12.61
CA TYR A 12 -22.87 -15.20 -11.74
C TYR A 12 -22.07 -13.96 -11.28
N ALA A 13 -20.81 -14.10 -10.93
CA ALA A 13 -19.96 -12.97 -10.59
C ALA A 13 -19.76 -12.02 -11.78
N CYS A 14 -19.65 -12.55 -13.00
CA CYS A 14 -19.53 -11.76 -14.22
C CYS A 14 -20.84 -11.04 -14.57
N ILE A 15 -22.00 -11.70 -14.41
CA ILE A 15 -23.33 -11.10 -14.66
C ILE A 15 -23.66 -10.04 -13.59
N ILE A 16 -23.36 -10.30 -12.32
CA ILE A 16 -23.56 -9.32 -11.24
C ILE A 16 -22.63 -8.11 -11.47
N ASN A 17 -21.39 -8.31 -11.89
CA ASN A 17 -20.49 -7.21 -12.28
C ASN A 17 -21.04 -6.43 -13.48
N LEU A 18 -21.56 -7.09 -14.51
CA LEU A 18 -22.19 -6.40 -15.64
C LEU A 18 -23.47 -5.63 -15.21
N TYR A 19 -24.31 -6.21 -14.37
CA TYR A 19 -25.54 -5.57 -13.91
C TYR A 19 -25.25 -4.39 -12.96
N ILE A 20 -24.26 -4.50 -12.08
CA ILE A 20 -23.79 -3.43 -11.22
C ILE A 20 -23.11 -2.34 -12.07
N PHE A 21 -22.35 -2.71 -13.10
CA PHE A 21 -21.73 -1.75 -14.02
C PHE A 21 -22.80 -0.96 -14.81
N ASP A 22 -23.86 -1.60 -15.28
CA ASP A 22 -24.92 -0.96 -16.07
C ASP A 22 -25.84 -0.05 -15.22
N THR A 23 -26.07 -0.41 -13.96
CA THR A 23 -26.83 0.43 -13.01
C THR A 23 -25.96 1.47 -12.29
N MET A 24 -24.63 1.30 -12.26
CA MET A 24 -23.66 2.19 -11.62
C MET A 24 -22.99 3.19 -12.57
N ASP A 25 -23.44 3.32 -13.81
CA ASP A 25 -22.93 4.35 -14.73
C ASP A 25 -23.15 5.80 -14.20
N LYS A 26 -23.85 5.94 -13.10
CA LYS A 26 -24.02 7.22 -12.36
C LYS A 26 -23.38 7.23 -10.95
N ILE A 27 -22.96 6.09 -10.42
CA ILE A 27 -22.31 6.02 -9.10
C ILE A 27 -20.97 5.32 -9.28
N LYS A 28 -19.90 6.12 -9.29
CA LYS A 28 -18.52 5.58 -9.33
C LYS A 28 -18.32 4.64 -8.15
N SER A 29 -17.98 3.36 -8.38
CA SER A 29 -17.78 2.40 -7.29
C SER A 29 -16.57 2.81 -6.44
N ILE A 30 -16.69 2.60 -5.13
CA ILE A 30 -15.67 3.01 -4.14
C ILE A 30 -14.35 2.31 -4.42
N ASP A 31 -14.37 1.00 -4.65
CA ASP A 31 -13.18 0.19 -4.94
C ASP A 31 -12.49 0.60 -6.24
N HIS A 32 -13.27 0.94 -7.28
CA HIS A 32 -12.72 1.47 -8.53
C HIS A 32 -11.99 2.80 -8.30
N GLN A 33 -12.61 3.74 -7.57
CA GLN A 33 -12.00 5.04 -7.29
C GLN A 33 -10.73 4.90 -6.45
N LEU A 34 -10.76 4.07 -5.40
CA LEU A 34 -9.57 3.79 -4.57
C LEU A 34 -8.43 3.23 -5.41
N ARG A 35 -8.72 2.24 -6.27
CA ARG A 35 -7.71 1.62 -7.13
C ARG A 35 -7.17 2.60 -8.17
N ALA A 36 -8.03 3.32 -8.86
CA ALA A 36 -7.63 4.27 -9.91
C ALA A 36 -6.77 5.40 -9.31
N THR A 37 -7.20 5.96 -8.18
CA THR A 37 -6.44 6.99 -7.47
C THR A 37 -5.08 6.47 -7.00
N TRP A 38 -5.05 5.27 -6.40
CA TRP A 38 -3.78 4.67 -5.97
C TRP A 38 -2.83 4.40 -7.14
N GLN A 39 -3.33 3.92 -8.28
CA GLN A 39 -2.51 3.72 -9.48
C GLN A 39 -1.91 5.04 -9.98
N ALA A 40 -2.69 6.12 -9.99
CA ALA A 40 -2.20 7.45 -10.38
C ALA A 40 -1.12 7.97 -9.41
N VAL A 41 -1.36 7.85 -8.10
CA VAL A 41 -0.38 8.22 -7.05
C VAL A 41 0.89 7.39 -7.17
N ALA A 42 0.76 6.08 -7.35
CA ALA A 42 1.91 5.19 -7.50
C ALA A 42 2.73 5.51 -8.76
N LYS A 43 2.07 5.80 -9.87
CA LYS A 43 2.74 6.22 -11.11
C LYS A 43 3.52 7.52 -10.88
N MET A 44 2.87 8.53 -10.32
CA MET A 44 3.51 9.82 -10.00
C MET A 44 4.75 9.64 -9.12
N TYR A 45 4.66 8.87 -8.02
CA TYR A 45 5.82 8.64 -7.16
C TYR A 45 6.94 7.85 -7.84
N ASN A 46 6.61 6.90 -8.73
CA ASN A 46 7.62 6.20 -9.52
C ASN A 46 8.33 7.14 -10.51
N GLU A 47 7.60 8.03 -11.16
CA GLU A 47 8.18 9.06 -12.05
C GLU A 47 9.17 9.95 -11.28
N GLN A 48 8.83 10.39 -10.07
CA GLN A 48 9.76 11.15 -9.23
C GLN A 48 10.97 10.31 -8.78
N ALA A 49 10.75 9.06 -8.42
CA ALA A 49 11.81 8.16 -7.95
C ALA A 49 12.85 7.84 -9.06
N ILE A 50 12.45 7.80 -10.32
CA ILE A 50 13.34 7.54 -11.47
C ILE A 50 14.47 8.59 -11.55
N HIS A 51 14.19 9.85 -11.25
CA HIS A 51 15.20 10.92 -11.23
C HIS A 51 16.34 10.67 -10.22
N HIS A 52 16.11 9.75 -9.27
CA HIS A 52 17.07 9.34 -8.25
C HIS A 52 17.52 7.88 -8.39
N ASN A 53 17.36 7.27 -9.59
CA ASN A 53 17.65 5.85 -9.84
C ASN A 53 16.99 4.91 -8.83
N SER A 54 15.76 5.21 -8.43
CA SER A 54 15.00 4.55 -7.38
C SER A 54 13.59 4.15 -7.84
N THR A 55 12.81 3.56 -6.96
CA THR A 55 11.39 3.22 -7.17
C THR A 55 10.57 3.69 -5.98
N MET A 56 9.26 3.83 -6.16
CA MET A 56 8.33 4.13 -5.06
C MET A 56 8.48 3.10 -3.91
N SER A 57 8.62 1.82 -4.23
CA SER A 57 8.80 0.77 -3.21
C SER A 57 10.08 0.97 -2.40
N THR A 58 11.19 1.36 -3.04
CA THR A 58 12.43 1.70 -2.34
C THR A 58 12.25 2.92 -1.43
N ALA A 59 11.58 3.97 -1.93
CA ALA A 59 11.25 5.15 -1.14
C ALA A 59 10.40 4.80 0.09
N PHE A 60 9.41 3.91 -0.05
CA PHE A 60 8.59 3.43 1.06
C PHE A 60 9.41 2.68 2.10
N VAL A 61 10.33 1.80 1.70
CA VAL A 61 11.24 1.14 2.64
C VAL A 61 12.05 2.18 3.41
N LEU A 62 12.67 3.14 2.71
CA LEU A 62 13.46 4.21 3.35
C LEU A 62 12.65 4.99 4.38
N LEU A 63 11.38 5.29 4.09
CA LEU A 63 10.51 6.04 4.99
C LEU A 63 10.09 5.24 6.23
N ASN A 64 10.01 3.91 6.15
CA ASN A 64 9.58 3.02 7.23
C ASN A 64 10.75 2.52 8.11
N ILE A 65 12.01 2.79 7.73
CA ILE A 65 13.15 2.45 8.60
C ILE A 65 13.29 3.52 9.69
N ASP A 66 13.36 3.08 10.95
CA ASP A 66 13.70 3.98 12.07
C ASP A 66 15.10 4.55 11.91
N LYS A 67 15.22 5.87 12.09
CA LYS A 67 16.48 6.59 11.82
C LYS A 67 17.59 6.29 12.82
N GLN A 68 17.24 6.00 14.08
CA GLN A 68 18.19 5.83 15.16
C GLN A 68 18.52 4.35 15.37
N ASN A 69 17.50 3.54 15.54
CA ASN A 69 17.66 2.14 15.92
C ASN A 69 17.70 1.20 14.72
N GLY A 70 17.19 1.63 13.57
CA GLY A 70 16.89 0.76 12.44
C GLY A 70 15.57 0.02 12.66
N THR A 71 15.21 -0.87 11.76
CA THR A 71 13.95 -1.64 11.81
C THR A 71 14.23 -3.11 11.52
N PRO A 72 13.68 -4.04 12.31
CA PRO A 72 13.76 -5.47 11.99
C PRO A 72 13.17 -5.75 10.59
N SER A 73 13.87 -6.54 9.79
CA SER A 73 13.41 -6.87 8.43
C SER A 73 12.02 -7.52 8.41
N THR A 74 11.69 -8.27 9.45
CA THR A 74 10.38 -8.91 9.64
C THR A 74 9.23 -7.93 9.91
N ALA A 75 9.53 -6.74 10.44
CA ALA A 75 8.53 -5.70 10.70
C ALA A 75 8.20 -4.86 9.47
N LEU A 76 9.11 -4.74 8.50
CA LEU A 76 8.92 -3.89 7.31
C LEU A 76 7.83 -4.41 6.38
N GLY A 77 7.72 -5.73 6.19
CA GLY A 77 6.71 -6.33 5.32
C GLY A 77 5.27 -5.97 5.72
N PRO A 78 4.85 -6.23 6.95
CA PRO A 78 3.53 -5.85 7.47
C PRO A 78 3.25 -4.35 7.40
N LEU A 79 4.25 -3.49 7.71
CA LEU A 79 4.10 -2.03 7.63
C LEU A 79 3.82 -1.54 6.20
N MET A 80 4.26 -2.29 5.20
CA MET A 80 4.16 -1.91 3.79
C MET A 80 3.10 -2.72 3.03
N GLY A 81 2.45 -3.67 3.67
CA GLY A 81 1.55 -4.61 3.00
C GLY A 81 2.25 -5.44 1.92
N MET A 82 3.53 -5.78 2.13
CA MET A 82 4.35 -6.49 1.16
C MET A 82 4.65 -7.93 1.58
N GLU A 83 4.62 -8.81 0.58
CA GLU A 83 5.09 -10.19 0.75
C GLU A 83 6.59 -10.26 1.06
N PRO A 84 7.05 -11.19 1.92
CA PRO A 84 8.45 -11.31 2.35
C PRO A 84 9.43 -11.46 1.19
N THR A 85 9.06 -12.19 0.13
CA THR A 85 9.89 -12.39 -1.06
C THR A 85 10.15 -11.10 -1.83
N SER A 86 9.11 -10.29 -2.01
CA SER A 86 9.20 -8.98 -2.68
C SER A 86 10.06 -8.02 -1.87
N LEU A 87 9.82 -7.94 -0.56
CA LEU A 87 10.61 -7.11 0.35
C LEU A 87 12.09 -7.53 0.34
N SER A 88 12.39 -8.84 0.39
CA SER A 88 13.77 -9.34 0.38
C SER A 88 14.55 -8.91 -0.86
N ARG A 89 13.92 -8.90 -2.04
CA ARG A 89 14.54 -8.41 -3.29
C ARG A 89 14.81 -6.91 -3.23
N ILE A 90 13.87 -6.11 -2.72
CA ILE A 90 14.04 -4.67 -2.57
C ILE A 90 15.20 -4.38 -1.61
N LEU A 91 15.22 -5.02 -0.43
CA LEU A 91 16.28 -4.84 0.55
C LEU A 91 17.66 -5.23 0.00
N LYS A 92 17.74 -6.31 -0.80
CA LYS A 92 18.98 -6.67 -1.47
C LYS A 92 19.45 -5.56 -2.41
N THR A 93 18.58 -5.10 -3.28
CA THR A 93 18.90 -4.01 -4.22
C THR A 93 19.34 -2.73 -3.50
N MET A 94 18.71 -2.41 -2.38
CA MET A 94 19.06 -1.22 -1.57
C MET A 94 20.41 -1.38 -0.89
N GLU A 95 20.75 -2.57 -0.43
CA GLU A 95 22.06 -2.89 0.15
C GLU A 95 23.16 -2.84 -0.92
N ASP A 96 22.93 -3.45 -2.09
CA ASP A 96 23.85 -3.40 -3.23
C ASP A 96 24.14 -1.96 -3.70
N LYS A 97 23.13 -1.07 -3.58
CA LYS A 97 23.26 0.37 -3.87
C LYS A 97 23.83 1.18 -2.69
N GLY A 98 24.14 0.55 -1.57
CA GLY A 98 24.68 1.19 -0.40
C GLY A 98 23.71 2.11 0.36
N ALA A 99 22.40 1.99 0.14
CA ALA A 99 21.39 2.79 0.84
C ALA A 99 21.08 2.28 2.24
N ILE A 100 21.25 0.99 2.46
CA ILE A 100 21.04 0.33 3.76
C ILE A 100 22.21 -0.57 4.10
N SER A 101 22.29 -0.92 5.38
CA SER A 101 23.15 -1.98 5.92
C SER A 101 22.32 -2.93 6.77
N ARG A 102 22.76 -4.18 6.86
CA ARG A 102 22.16 -5.20 7.72
C ARG A 102 23.03 -5.42 8.95
N LYS A 103 22.41 -5.45 10.11
CA LYS A 103 23.07 -5.82 11.37
C LYS A 103 22.34 -6.99 12.01
N LYS A 104 23.06 -7.85 12.71
CA LYS A 104 22.45 -8.92 13.47
C LYS A 104 21.50 -8.34 14.51
N ASN A 105 20.30 -8.88 14.61
CA ASN A 105 19.37 -8.49 15.67
C ASN A 105 19.81 -9.15 16.99
N PRO A 106 20.14 -8.38 18.03
CA PRO A 106 20.56 -8.94 19.30
C PRO A 106 19.42 -9.68 20.04
N ASP A 107 18.17 -9.26 19.79
CA ASP A 107 16.99 -9.76 20.49
C ASP A 107 16.34 -10.96 19.78
N ASP A 108 16.64 -11.16 18.50
CA ASP A 108 16.09 -12.24 17.68
C ASP A 108 17.08 -12.67 16.59
N GLY A 109 17.76 -13.77 16.80
CA GLY A 109 18.73 -14.31 15.83
C GLY A 109 18.14 -14.75 14.49
N ARG A 110 16.82 -14.76 14.33
CA ARG A 110 16.12 -15.11 13.07
C ARG A 110 15.86 -13.89 12.19
N SER A 111 16.07 -12.69 12.71
CA SER A 111 15.88 -11.44 11.98
C SER A 111 17.16 -10.61 11.94
N VAL A 112 17.20 -9.67 11.00
CA VAL A 112 18.27 -8.68 10.89
C VAL A 112 17.67 -7.28 11.04
N ILE A 113 18.43 -6.39 11.66
CA ILE A 113 18.08 -4.97 11.75
C ILE A 113 18.56 -4.28 10.47
N ILE A 114 17.65 -3.65 9.77
CA ILE A 114 17.94 -2.81 8.61
C ILE A 114 18.21 -1.40 9.10
N LYS A 115 19.38 -0.87 8.76
CA LYS A 115 19.80 0.50 9.10
C LYS A 115 20.08 1.32 7.85
N LEU A 116 19.73 2.59 7.92
CA LEU A 116 20.10 3.56 6.87
C LEU A 116 21.60 3.85 6.93
N THR A 117 22.24 3.88 5.78
CA THR A 117 23.55 4.52 5.60
C THR A 117 23.39 6.04 5.49
N ASP A 118 24.46 6.81 5.39
CA ASP A 118 24.34 8.25 5.16
C ASP A 118 23.72 8.55 3.79
N TYR A 119 24.06 7.78 2.77
CA TYR A 119 23.38 7.84 1.47
C TYR A 119 21.87 7.49 1.62
N GLY A 120 21.52 6.46 2.36
CA GLY A 120 20.14 6.11 2.63
C GLY A 120 19.36 7.18 3.40
N LYS A 121 20.00 7.87 4.34
CA LYS A 121 19.39 9.01 5.06
C LYS A 121 19.09 10.16 4.10
N GLU A 122 20.02 10.47 3.18
CA GLU A 122 19.81 11.50 2.17
C GLU A 122 18.66 11.12 1.22
N MET A 123 18.66 9.90 0.70
CA MET A 123 17.56 9.40 -0.14
C MET A 123 16.21 9.41 0.58
N ARG A 124 16.18 9.08 1.88
CA ARG A 124 15.00 9.22 2.72
C ARG A 124 14.53 10.67 2.81
N ARG A 125 15.47 11.63 2.96
CA ARG A 125 15.14 13.07 3.03
C ARG A 125 14.46 13.53 1.74
N VAL A 126 14.98 13.14 0.59
CA VAL A 126 14.41 13.42 -0.74
C VAL A 126 13.00 12.80 -0.84
N SER A 127 12.85 11.51 -0.52
CA SER A 127 11.57 10.81 -0.56
C SER A 127 10.53 11.47 0.35
N LYS A 128 10.93 11.88 1.56
CA LYS A 128 10.06 12.61 2.48
C LYS A 128 9.60 13.94 1.91
N GLY A 129 10.49 14.67 1.21
CA GLY A 129 10.15 15.92 0.53
C GLY A 129 9.03 15.75 -0.49
N HIS A 130 9.09 14.70 -1.32
CA HIS A 130 8.03 14.40 -2.29
C HIS A 130 6.68 14.10 -1.61
N VAL A 131 6.68 13.34 -0.52
CA VAL A 131 5.45 13.05 0.24
C VAL A 131 4.87 14.33 0.85
N ILE A 132 5.71 15.18 1.43
CA ILE A 132 5.28 16.47 2.00
C ILE A 132 4.66 17.33 0.90
N LYS A 133 5.37 17.52 -0.23
CA LYS A 133 4.86 18.34 -1.34
C LYS A 133 3.54 17.84 -1.89
N PHE A 134 3.37 16.53 -2.04
CA PHE A 134 2.10 15.94 -2.45
C PHE A 134 0.97 16.33 -1.49
N ASN A 135 1.18 16.14 -0.18
CA ASN A 135 0.15 16.45 0.82
C ASN A 135 -0.17 17.95 0.87
N GLU A 136 0.85 18.82 0.87
CA GLU A 136 0.67 20.27 0.83
C GLU A 136 -0.16 20.69 -0.39
N THR A 137 0.17 20.17 -1.57
CA THR A 137 -0.58 20.48 -2.80
C THR A 137 -2.04 20.03 -2.71
N ILE A 138 -2.33 18.85 -2.13
CA ILE A 138 -3.72 18.43 -1.92
C ILE A 138 -4.44 19.36 -0.94
N HIS A 139 -3.82 19.74 0.17
CA HIS A 139 -4.40 20.68 1.14
C HIS A 139 -4.66 22.06 0.54
N GLU A 140 -3.87 22.51 -0.44
CA GLU A 140 -4.10 23.76 -1.15
C GLU A 140 -5.33 23.73 -2.08
N HIS A 141 -5.75 22.53 -2.55
CA HIS A 141 -6.80 22.40 -3.58
C HIS A 141 -8.08 21.73 -3.08
N VAL A 142 -8.08 21.17 -1.86
CA VAL A 142 -9.21 20.44 -1.28
C VAL A 142 -9.59 21.08 0.06
N SER A 143 -10.88 21.29 0.29
CA SER A 143 -11.33 21.86 1.56
C SER A 143 -11.05 20.92 2.74
N GLU A 144 -10.83 21.49 3.94
CA GLU A 144 -10.62 20.69 5.17
C GLU A 144 -11.79 19.73 5.43
N LYS A 145 -13.02 20.20 5.20
CA LYS A 145 -14.24 19.38 5.34
C LYS A 145 -14.23 18.15 4.42
N ASP A 146 -13.75 18.31 3.19
CA ASP A 146 -13.69 17.19 2.22
C ASP A 146 -12.56 16.22 2.58
N LEU A 147 -11.44 16.73 3.10
CA LEU A 147 -10.35 15.89 3.62
C LEU A 147 -10.80 15.09 4.85
N GLU A 148 -11.51 15.71 5.79
CA GLU A 148 -12.12 14.99 6.93
C GLU A 148 -13.09 13.91 6.45
N GLY A 149 -13.92 14.22 5.43
CA GLY A 149 -14.81 13.26 4.78
C GLY A 149 -14.05 12.09 4.18
N PHE A 150 -12.97 12.36 3.45
CA PHE A 150 -12.11 11.34 2.87
C PHE A 150 -11.50 10.42 3.94
N PHE A 151 -10.93 10.98 5.00
CA PHE A 151 -10.34 10.20 6.09
C PHE A 151 -11.40 9.38 6.85
N LYS A 152 -12.60 9.92 7.05
CA LYS A 152 -13.71 9.20 7.65
C LYS A 152 -14.13 8.00 6.80
N VAL A 153 -14.28 8.16 5.50
CA VAL A 153 -14.66 7.08 4.58
C VAL A 153 -13.59 5.98 4.56
N THR A 154 -12.32 6.35 4.37
CA THR A 154 -11.24 5.38 4.30
C THR A 154 -11.01 4.62 5.61
N SER A 155 -11.12 5.30 6.76
CA SER A 155 -11.03 4.64 8.06
C SER A 155 -12.20 3.69 8.33
N THR A 156 -13.41 4.05 7.88
CA THR A 156 -14.59 3.17 7.98
C THR A 156 -14.41 1.91 7.13
N ILE A 157 -13.93 2.05 5.90
CA ILE A 157 -13.63 0.92 5.02
C ILE A 157 -12.62 -0.02 5.68
N ASN A 158 -11.51 0.53 6.19
CA ASN A 158 -10.48 -0.27 6.84
C ASN A 158 -11.00 -1.00 8.08
N LYS A 159 -11.87 -0.35 8.87
CA LYS A 159 -12.52 -0.99 10.01
C LYS A 159 -13.41 -2.15 9.60
N LEU A 160 -14.31 -1.94 8.63
CA LEU A 160 -15.21 -2.99 8.14
C LEU A 160 -14.45 -4.21 7.56
N ILE A 161 -13.31 -3.96 6.91
CA ILE A 161 -12.43 -5.03 6.42
C ILE A 161 -11.79 -5.79 7.59
N ALA A 162 -11.27 -5.09 8.59
CA ALA A 162 -10.62 -5.69 9.75
C ALA A 162 -11.59 -6.52 10.60
N ASP A 163 -12.82 -6.01 10.77
CA ASP A 163 -13.89 -6.66 11.53
C ASP A 163 -14.57 -7.79 10.73
N LYS A 164 -14.24 -7.95 9.43
CA LYS A 164 -14.82 -8.90 8.47
C LYS A 164 -16.33 -8.68 8.20
N ASP A 165 -16.86 -7.53 8.54
CA ASP A 165 -18.30 -7.22 8.47
C ASP A 165 -18.84 -7.09 7.05
N ILE A 166 -17.99 -6.89 6.04
CA ILE A 166 -18.43 -6.64 4.65
C ILE A 166 -19.23 -7.83 4.07
N TYR A 167 -18.87 -9.07 4.42
CA TYR A 167 -19.50 -10.28 3.87
C TYR A 167 -20.25 -11.14 4.88
N GLU A 168 -20.19 -10.85 6.18
CA GLU A 168 -20.85 -11.67 7.20
C GLU A 168 -22.39 -11.64 7.08
N ASN A 169 -22.96 -10.47 6.74
CA ASN A 169 -24.40 -10.30 6.56
C ASN A 169 -24.97 -10.96 5.28
N ILE A 170 -24.13 -11.42 4.36
CA ILE A 170 -24.58 -12.12 3.15
C ILE A 170 -24.96 -13.58 3.50
N LYS A 171 -24.26 -14.19 4.46
CA LYS A 171 -24.52 -15.57 4.90
C LYS A 171 -25.84 -15.72 5.66
N SER A 172 -26.29 -14.68 6.36
CA SER A 172 -27.54 -14.69 7.13
C SER A 172 -28.81 -14.48 6.29
N LYS A 173 -28.70 -14.04 5.04
CA LYS A 173 -29.82 -13.84 4.10
C LYS A 173 -29.99 -15.00 3.09
N ALA A 174 -29.10 -15.98 3.13
CA ALA A 174 -29.11 -17.15 2.23
C ALA A 174 -29.59 -18.44 2.90
N VAL A 175 -30.31 -18.33 4.03
CA VAL A 175 -31.00 -19.44 4.72
C VAL A 175 -32.51 -19.22 4.70
#